data_b8fe9050a407fe9e56b1cfc3cd3ed12d
#
_entry.id   b8fe9050a407fe9e56b1cfc3cd3ed12d
#
_cell.length_a   1.000
_cell.length_b   1.000
_cell.length_c   1.000
_cell.angle_alpha   90.00
_cell.angle_beta   90.00
_cell.angle_gamma   90.00
#
_symmetry.space_group_name_H-M   'P 1'
#
loop_
_entity.id
_entity.type
_entity.pdbx_description
1 polymer ?
#
loop_
_entity_poly.entity_id
_entity_poly.type
_entity_poly.pdbx_seq_one_letter_code
_entity_poly.pdbx_strand_id
1 'polypeptide(L)'
;MEIAKLLNALPSAVSQGVIWGIMAIGVYITYRILDVADLTVDGSIAAGGAVAAVLIIGGCNVWVAMIAAFLVGMIAGLATGIFHTFMGIPAILAGILTQLSLYSINLRILGGKANLAVSVNNYPLIVSARNARALSMKNPFIILAVLAIAVIALL
;
A
#
# COMPACT_ATOMS: atom_id res chain seq x y z
N MET A 1 12.46 -14.63 -28.90
CA MET A 1 13.13 -14.32 -27.61
C MET A 1 12.36 -13.31 -26.76
N GLU A 2 11.65 -12.37 -27.33
CA GLU A 2 10.88 -11.33 -26.63
C GLU A 2 9.63 -11.89 -25.91
N ILE A 3 8.88 -12.78 -26.57
CA ILE A 3 7.63 -13.34 -26.03
C ILE A 3 7.87 -14.15 -24.76
N ALA A 4 8.96 -14.92 -24.70
CA ALA A 4 9.30 -15.68 -23.50
C ALA A 4 9.67 -14.78 -22.30
N LYS A 5 10.30 -13.63 -22.54
CA LYS A 5 10.58 -12.62 -21.49
C LYS A 5 9.29 -11.96 -21.00
N LEU A 6 8.35 -11.70 -21.90
CA LEU A 6 7.05 -11.14 -21.59
C LEU A 6 6.22 -12.10 -20.72
N LEU A 7 6.18 -13.39 -21.08
CA LEU A 7 5.50 -14.42 -20.30
C LEU A 7 6.11 -14.59 -18.90
N ASN A 8 7.43 -14.49 -18.78
CA ASN A 8 8.11 -14.55 -17.48
C ASN A 8 7.88 -13.31 -16.59
N ALA A 9 7.52 -12.17 -17.18
CA ALA A 9 7.20 -10.96 -16.45
C ALA A 9 5.72 -10.91 -15.97
N LEU A 10 4.82 -11.67 -16.61
CA LEU A 10 3.39 -11.72 -16.31
C LEU A 10 3.07 -11.96 -14.81
N PRO A 11 3.65 -12.96 -14.13
CA PRO A 11 3.33 -13.21 -12.72
C PRO A 11 3.69 -12.02 -11.81
N SER A 12 4.80 -11.34 -12.11
CA SER A 12 5.21 -10.14 -11.38
C SER A 12 4.29 -8.96 -11.64
N ALA A 13 3.86 -8.76 -12.89
CA ALA A 13 2.93 -7.70 -13.27
C ALA A 13 1.55 -7.90 -12.62
N VAL A 14 1.03 -9.14 -12.64
CA VAL A 14 -0.24 -9.48 -11.99
C VAL A 14 -0.16 -9.24 -10.48
N SER A 15 0.94 -9.63 -9.84
CA SER A 15 1.13 -9.41 -8.40
C SER A 15 1.12 -7.93 -8.03
N GLN A 16 1.78 -7.12 -8.82
CA GLN A 16 1.80 -5.67 -8.63
C GLN A 16 0.41 -5.06 -8.90
N GLY A 17 -0.28 -5.54 -9.93
CA GLY A 17 -1.65 -5.13 -10.25
C GLY A 17 -2.64 -5.38 -9.12
N VAL A 18 -2.53 -6.51 -8.40
CA VAL A 18 -3.37 -6.82 -7.24
C VAL A 18 -3.13 -5.85 -6.09
N ILE A 19 -1.88 -5.49 -5.81
CA ILE A 19 -1.54 -4.50 -4.76
C ILE A 19 -2.17 -3.13 -5.10
N TRP A 20 -2.02 -2.67 -6.34
CA TRP A 20 -2.65 -1.43 -6.80
C TRP A 20 -4.18 -1.52 -6.85
N GLY A 21 -4.72 -2.73 -7.09
CA GLY A 21 -6.15 -3.01 -7.02
C GLY A 21 -6.75 -2.77 -5.63
N ILE A 22 -6.03 -3.14 -4.57
CA ILE A 22 -6.45 -2.87 -3.18
C ILE A 22 -6.53 -1.35 -2.93
N MET A 23 -5.56 -0.59 -3.43
CA MET A 23 -5.59 0.88 -3.38
C MET A 23 -6.80 1.44 -4.13
N ALA A 24 -7.08 0.94 -5.33
CA ALA A 24 -8.23 1.37 -6.13
C ALA A 24 -9.56 1.11 -5.41
N ILE A 25 -9.69 -0.01 -4.70
CA ILE A 25 -10.88 -0.29 -3.86
C ILE A 25 -11.00 0.75 -2.75
N GLY A 26 -9.90 1.11 -2.08
CA GLY A 26 -9.90 2.16 -1.06
C GLY A 26 -10.42 3.49 -1.60
N VAL A 27 -9.94 3.93 -2.77
CA VAL A 27 -10.42 5.14 -3.45
C VAL A 27 -11.89 5.03 -3.84
N TYR A 28 -12.32 3.87 -4.34
CA TYR A 28 -13.71 3.64 -4.72
C TYR A 28 -14.65 3.75 -3.50
N ILE A 29 -14.28 3.16 -2.36
CA ILE A 29 -15.08 3.22 -1.12
C ILE A 29 -15.20 4.67 -0.64
N THR A 30 -14.12 5.44 -0.61
CA THR A 30 -14.16 6.84 -0.20
C THR A 30 -15.02 7.68 -1.16
N TYR A 31 -14.87 7.50 -2.46
CA TYR A 31 -15.69 8.18 -3.45
C TYR A 31 -17.18 7.82 -3.32
N ARG A 32 -17.49 6.54 -3.11
CA ARG A 32 -18.89 6.07 -3.00
C ARG A 32 -19.59 6.53 -1.73
N ILE A 33 -18.85 6.65 -0.62
CA ILE A 33 -19.42 7.00 0.70
C ILE A 33 -19.36 8.51 0.95
N LEU A 34 -18.25 9.16 0.61
CA LEU A 34 -18.00 10.56 0.92
C LEU A 34 -18.31 11.50 -0.27
N ASP A 35 -18.58 10.96 -1.45
CA ASP A 35 -18.78 11.68 -2.72
C ASP A 35 -17.60 12.63 -3.07
N VAL A 36 -16.42 12.30 -2.57
CA VAL A 36 -15.18 13.06 -2.78
C VAL A 36 -14.06 12.13 -3.12
N ALA A 37 -13.27 12.48 -4.16
CA ALA A 37 -12.04 11.76 -4.48
C ALA A 37 -10.98 12.05 -3.41
N ASP A 38 -10.64 11.04 -2.62
CA ASP A 38 -9.55 11.14 -1.64
C ASP A 38 -8.20 10.90 -2.32
N LEU A 39 -7.43 11.97 -2.48
CA LEU A 39 -6.08 11.92 -3.05
C LEU A 39 -4.99 11.60 -2.00
N THR A 40 -5.36 11.42 -0.74
CA THR A 40 -4.41 11.05 0.33
C THR A 40 -3.94 9.61 0.23
N VAL A 41 -4.71 8.75 -0.47
CA VAL A 41 -4.51 7.29 -0.51
C VAL A 41 -3.10 6.91 -0.98
N ASP A 42 -2.58 7.58 -2.00
CA ASP A 42 -1.23 7.33 -2.53
C ASP A 42 -0.15 7.62 -1.47
N GLY A 43 -0.26 8.77 -0.79
CA GLY A 43 0.66 9.16 0.29
C GLY A 43 0.57 8.23 1.51
N SER A 44 -0.64 7.82 1.90
CA SER A 44 -0.87 6.97 3.07
C SER A 44 -0.37 5.54 2.87
N ILE A 45 -0.54 4.97 1.67
CA ILE A 45 0.03 3.66 1.31
C ILE A 45 1.56 3.72 1.36
N ALA A 46 2.16 4.77 0.78
CA ALA A 46 3.61 4.95 0.82
C ALA A 46 4.13 5.10 2.26
N ALA A 47 3.40 5.85 3.12
CA ALA A 47 3.74 6.01 4.52
C ALA A 47 3.66 4.69 5.31
N GLY A 48 2.58 3.95 5.14
CA GLY A 48 2.42 2.64 5.74
C GLY A 48 3.52 1.67 5.30
N GLY A 49 3.83 1.65 4.01
CA GLY A 49 4.92 0.83 3.45
C GLY A 49 6.29 1.23 3.99
N ALA A 50 6.59 2.53 4.12
CA ALA A 50 7.84 3.03 4.68
C ALA A 50 8.03 2.58 6.14
N VAL A 51 6.99 2.76 6.97
CA VAL A 51 7.03 2.35 8.38
C VAL A 51 7.17 0.83 8.52
N ALA A 52 6.40 0.06 7.75
CA ALA A 52 6.50 -1.40 7.75
C ALA A 52 7.91 -1.86 7.36
N ALA A 53 8.48 -1.30 6.29
CA ALA A 53 9.81 -1.66 5.82
C ALA A 53 10.89 -1.37 6.87
N VAL A 54 10.86 -0.20 7.50
CA VAL A 54 11.84 0.18 8.54
C VAL A 54 11.72 -0.73 9.76
N LEU A 55 10.50 -1.06 10.22
CA LEU A 55 10.29 -1.96 11.36
C LEU A 55 10.75 -3.39 11.06
N ILE A 56 10.49 -3.91 9.86
CA ILE A 56 10.93 -5.25 9.45
C ILE A 56 12.46 -5.30 9.39
N ILE A 57 13.10 -4.29 8.83
CA ILE A 57 14.58 -4.22 8.80
C ILE A 57 15.16 -4.07 10.21
N GLY A 58 14.45 -3.38 11.11
CA GLY A 58 14.81 -3.30 12.53
C GLY A 58 14.60 -4.59 13.32
N GLY A 59 14.17 -5.68 12.69
CA GLY A 59 13.98 -6.99 13.31
C GLY A 59 12.65 -7.15 14.05
N CYS A 60 11.71 -6.23 13.88
CA CYS A 60 10.37 -6.35 14.48
C CYS A 60 9.56 -7.45 13.78
N ASN A 61 8.62 -8.04 14.52
CA ASN A 61 7.69 -9.02 13.97
C ASN A 61 6.81 -8.37 12.87
N VAL A 62 6.59 -9.10 11.77
CA VAL A 62 5.81 -8.64 10.62
C VAL A 62 4.39 -8.21 11.02
N TRP A 63 3.77 -8.89 11.97
CA TRP A 63 2.45 -8.52 12.49
C TRP A 63 2.43 -7.16 13.18
N VAL A 64 3.48 -6.85 13.95
CA VAL A 64 3.65 -5.52 14.57
C VAL A 64 3.86 -4.45 13.52
N ALA A 65 4.66 -4.73 12.50
CA ALA A 65 4.87 -3.83 11.38
C ALA A 65 3.58 -3.54 10.60
N MET A 66 2.72 -4.55 10.40
CA MET A 66 1.41 -4.38 9.77
C MET A 66 0.46 -3.50 10.59
N ILE A 67 0.39 -3.72 11.91
CA ILE A 67 -0.44 -2.89 12.80
C ILE A 67 0.07 -1.44 12.80
N ALA A 68 1.38 -1.24 12.85
CA ALA A 68 1.98 0.09 12.78
C ALA A 68 1.66 0.79 11.45
N ALA A 69 1.76 0.08 10.32
CA ALA A 69 1.40 0.60 9.01
C ALA A 69 -0.08 1.01 8.94
N PHE A 70 -0.97 0.21 9.51
CA PHE A 70 -2.40 0.50 9.59
C PHE A 70 -2.66 1.78 10.41
N LEU A 71 -2.02 1.91 11.57
CA LEU A 71 -2.15 3.11 12.42
C LEU A 71 -1.66 4.38 11.70
N VAL A 72 -0.56 4.27 10.95
CA VAL A 72 -0.05 5.40 10.15
C VAL A 72 -1.05 5.81 9.07
N GLY A 73 -1.67 4.86 8.39
CA GLY A 73 -2.74 5.14 7.43
C GLY A 73 -3.94 5.83 8.08
N MET A 74 -4.36 5.37 9.27
CA MET A 74 -5.44 6.03 10.03
C MET A 74 -5.09 7.47 10.42
N ILE A 75 -3.87 7.74 10.87
CA ILE A 75 -3.40 9.09 11.22
C ILE A 75 -3.39 9.99 9.98
N ALA A 76 -2.96 9.47 8.83
CA ALA A 76 -2.97 10.22 7.58
C ALA A 76 -4.39 10.61 7.16
N GLY A 77 -5.34 9.69 7.22
CA GLY A 77 -6.75 9.96 6.93
C GLY A 77 -7.38 10.94 7.93
N LEU A 78 -7.03 10.81 9.22
CA LEU A 78 -7.48 11.75 10.26
C LEU A 78 -6.96 13.17 10.00
N ALA A 79 -5.71 13.33 9.58
CA ALA A 79 -5.15 14.63 9.21
C ALA A 79 -5.93 15.29 8.06
N THR A 80 -6.23 14.52 7.00
CA THR A 80 -7.05 15.01 5.88
C THR A 80 -8.46 15.38 6.34
N GLY A 81 -9.06 14.57 7.20
CA GLY A 81 -10.38 14.84 7.79
C GLY A 81 -10.40 16.14 8.60
N ILE A 82 -9.36 16.39 9.40
CA ILE A 82 -9.23 17.65 10.18
C ILE A 82 -9.11 18.85 9.23
N PHE A 83 -8.28 18.77 8.20
CA PHE A 83 -8.14 19.86 7.23
C PHE A 83 -9.46 20.18 6.54
N HIS A 84 -10.21 19.14 6.19
CA HIS A 84 -11.50 19.33 5.51
C HIS A 84 -12.57 19.86 6.48
N THR A 85 -12.76 19.24 7.65
CA THR A 85 -13.90 19.52 8.55
C THR A 85 -13.66 20.73 9.45
N PHE A 86 -12.48 20.87 10.05
CA PHE A 86 -12.20 21.97 10.98
C PHE A 86 -11.66 23.22 10.29
N MET A 87 -10.82 23.05 9.27
CA MET A 87 -10.23 24.19 8.57
C MET A 87 -11.06 24.64 7.36
N GLY A 88 -12.12 23.90 6.97
CA GLY A 88 -12.98 24.25 5.86
C GLY A 88 -12.31 24.16 4.49
N ILE A 89 -11.17 23.45 4.40
CA ILE A 89 -10.42 23.29 3.15
C ILE A 89 -11.19 22.33 2.24
N PRO A 90 -11.35 22.64 0.94
CA PRO A 90 -11.95 21.70 -0.01
C PRO A 90 -11.26 20.33 0.06
N ALA A 91 -12.04 19.25 0.05
CA ALA A 91 -11.54 17.90 0.33
C ALA A 91 -10.40 17.47 -0.61
N ILE A 92 -10.48 17.81 -1.89
CA ILE A 92 -9.41 17.54 -2.88
C ILE A 92 -8.11 18.24 -2.46
N LEU A 93 -8.19 19.51 -2.04
CA LEU A 93 -7.02 20.28 -1.62
C LEU A 93 -6.46 19.75 -0.30
N ALA A 94 -7.31 19.37 0.65
CA ALA A 94 -6.90 18.74 1.91
C ALA A 94 -6.12 17.44 1.66
N GLY A 95 -6.60 16.59 0.72
CA GLY A 95 -5.90 15.38 0.29
C GLY A 95 -4.52 15.65 -0.30
N ILE A 96 -4.41 16.63 -1.20
CA ILE A 96 -3.13 17.03 -1.81
C ILE A 96 -2.14 17.54 -0.73
N LEU A 97 -2.59 18.38 0.19
CA LEU A 97 -1.74 18.90 1.26
C LEU A 97 -1.21 17.78 2.16
N THR A 98 -2.07 16.85 2.54
CA THR A 98 -1.65 15.67 3.33
C THR A 98 -0.68 14.80 2.56
N GLN A 99 -0.92 14.54 1.26
CA GLN A 99 -0.04 13.74 0.42
C GLN A 99 1.36 14.36 0.31
N LEU A 100 1.47 15.67 0.07
CA LEU A 100 2.76 16.37 -0.01
C LEU A 100 3.50 16.34 1.34
N SER A 101 2.77 16.49 2.44
CA SER A 101 3.34 16.40 3.79
C SER A 101 3.86 14.99 4.07
N LEU A 102 3.09 13.96 3.71
CA LEU A 102 3.48 12.56 3.85
C LEU A 102 4.70 12.21 3.01
N TYR A 103 4.85 12.79 1.82
CA TYR A 103 6.04 12.59 1.00
C TYR A 103 7.32 12.99 1.75
N SER A 104 7.32 14.17 2.38
CA SER A 104 8.45 14.66 3.17
C SER A 104 8.72 13.80 4.41
N ILE A 105 7.66 13.36 5.08
CA ILE A 105 7.74 12.48 6.26
C ILE A 105 8.31 11.12 5.85
N ASN A 106 7.83 10.55 4.74
CA ASN A 106 8.29 9.25 4.24
C ASN A 106 9.79 9.26 3.93
N LEU A 107 10.29 10.32 3.29
CA LEU A 107 11.73 10.48 3.04
C LEU A 107 12.53 10.47 4.34
N ARG A 108 12.04 11.11 5.40
CA ARG A 108 12.69 11.08 6.71
C ARG A 108 12.66 9.72 7.36
N ILE A 109 11.54 9.01 7.32
CA ILE A 109 11.39 7.65 7.84
C ILE A 109 12.37 6.70 7.13
N LEU A 110 12.53 6.83 5.81
CA LEU A 110 13.44 6.03 5.00
C LEU A 110 14.91 6.45 5.09
N GLY A 111 15.26 7.41 5.98
CA GLY A 111 16.64 7.88 6.15
C GLY A 111 17.16 8.66 4.94
N GLY A 112 16.31 9.40 4.24
CA GLY A 112 16.66 10.19 3.05
C GLY A 112 16.80 9.37 1.77
N LYS A 113 16.44 8.09 1.79
CA LYS A 113 16.48 7.21 0.61
C LYS A 113 15.10 7.13 -0.01
N ALA A 114 15.03 7.25 -1.34
CA ALA A 114 13.77 7.11 -2.08
C ALA A 114 13.25 5.66 -2.10
N ASN A 115 14.15 4.69 -2.00
CA ASN A 115 13.83 3.26 -2.02
C ASN A 115 14.57 2.53 -0.90
N LEU A 116 13.85 1.65 -0.22
CA LEU A 116 14.41 0.76 0.79
C LEU A 116 14.18 -0.69 0.36
N ALA A 117 15.27 -1.41 0.09
CA ALA A 117 15.19 -2.81 -0.31
C ALA A 117 15.05 -3.71 0.92
N VAL A 118 13.92 -4.43 1.00
CA VAL A 118 13.71 -5.46 2.02
C VAL A 118 14.03 -6.82 1.39
N SER A 119 15.13 -7.45 1.83
CA SER A 119 15.57 -8.75 1.30
C SER A 119 14.67 -9.88 1.82
N VAL A 120 14.06 -10.61 0.89
CA VAL A 120 13.23 -11.79 1.20
C VAL A 120 14.00 -12.91 1.89
N ASN A 121 15.33 -12.97 1.70
CA ASN A 121 16.17 -14.02 2.26
C ASN A 121 16.50 -13.76 3.75
N ASN A 122 16.47 -12.51 4.19
CA ASN A 122 16.88 -12.11 5.52
C ASN A 122 15.71 -11.86 6.48
N TYR A 123 14.51 -11.66 5.93
CA TYR A 123 13.34 -11.30 6.74
C TYR A 123 12.13 -12.20 6.40
N PRO A 124 11.38 -12.66 7.41
CA PRO A 124 10.16 -13.44 7.20
C PRO A 124 9.04 -12.53 6.69
N LEU A 125 8.85 -12.49 5.38
CA LEU A 125 7.77 -11.75 4.75
C LEU A 125 6.54 -12.64 4.56
N ILE A 126 5.33 -12.13 4.83
CA ILE A 126 4.07 -12.87 4.65
C ILE A 126 3.83 -13.14 3.18
N VAL A 127 4.05 -12.15 2.33
CA VAL A 127 3.88 -12.25 0.88
C VAL A 127 5.16 -11.79 0.19
N SER A 128 5.65 -12.61 -0.74
CA SER A 128 6.87 -12.33 -1.49
C SER A 128 6.64 -12.61 -2.97
N ALA A 129 7.13 -11.73 -3.84
CA ALA A 129 7.11 -11.92 -5.28
C ALA A 129 7.84 -13.20 -5.72
N ARG A 130 8.74 -13.74 -4.90
CA ARG A 130 9.40 -15.03 -5.12
C ARG A 130 8.40 -16.18 -5.02
N ASN A 131 7.45 -16.10 -4.08
CA ASN A 131 6.39 -17.10 -3.91
C ASN A 131 5.32 -17.00 -4.99
N ALA A 132 5.15 -15.84 -5.61
CA ALA A 132 4.22 -15.66 -6.73
C ALA A 132 4.63 -16.42 -7.99
N ARG A 133 5.92 -16.74 -8.15
CA ARG A 133 6.42 -17.55 -9.28
C ARG A 133 6.08 -19.04 -9.15
N ALA A 134 5.86 -19.52 -7.95
CA ALA A 134 5.36 -20.86 -7.71
C ALA A 134 3.84 -20.81 -7.65
N LEU A 135 3.16 -20.98 -8.76
CA LEU A 135 1.70 -21.06 -8.88
C LEU A 135 1.16 -22.29 -8.11
N SER A 136 1.23 -22.25 -6.81
CA SER A 136 0.68 -23.26 -5.91
C SER A 136 -0.47 -22.68 -5.12
N MET A 137 -1.57 -23.39 -5.00
CA MET A 137 -2.75 -23.01 -4.20
C MET A 137 -2.45 -22.78 -2.71
N LYS A 138 -1.27 -23.19 -2.23
CA LYS A 138 -0.78 -22.90 -0.87
C LYS A 138 -0.08 -21.53 -0.76
N ASN A 139 -0.01 -20.78 -1.84
CA ASN A 139 0.68 -19.50 -1.88
C ASN A 139 -0.22 -18.41 -1.30
N PRO A 140 0.18 -17.69 -0.25
CA PRO A 140 -0.63 -16.63 0.37
C PRO A 140 -0.98 -15.52 -0.62
N PHE A 141 -0.20 -15.39 -1.71
CA PHE A 141 -0.45 -14.45 -2.78
C PHE A 141 -1.73 -14.77 -3.58
N ILE A 142 -1.98 -16.05 -3.87
CA ILE A 142 -3.20 -16.48 -4.58
C ILE A 142 -4.42 -16.22 -3.69
N ILE A 143 -4.31 -16.49 -2.38
CA ILE A 143 -5.38 -16.21 -1.42
C ILE A 143 -5.68 -14.71 -1.38
N LEU A 144 -4.65 -13.87 -1.35
CA LEU A 144 -4.81 -12.41 -1.35
C LEU A 144 -5.45 -11.90 -2.66
N ALA A 145 -5.06 -12.45 -3.82
CA ALA A 145 -5.64 -12.12 -5.11
C ALA A 145 -7.12 -12.53 -5.19
N VAL A 146 -7.46 -13.73 -4.71
CA VAL A 146 -8.85 -14.21 -4.66
C VAL A 146 -9.69 -13.35 -3.72
N LEU A 147 -9.16 -12.99 -2.54
CA LEU A 147 -9.83 -12.08 -1.61
C LEU A 147 -10.06 -10.70 -2.23
N ALA A 148 -9.08 -10.13 -2.91
CA ALA A 148 -9.22 -8.84 -3.59
C ALA A 148 -10.29 -8.90 -4.69
N ILE A 149 -10.31 -9.97 -5.50
CA ILE A 149 -11.34 -10.18 -6.53
C ILE A 149 -12.72 -10.36 -5.89
N ALA A 150 -12.83 -11.11 -4.80
CA ALA A 150 -14.08 -11.31 -4.08
C ALA A 150 -14.64 -9.98 -3.51
N VAL A 151 -13.77 -9.13 -2.96
CA VAL A 151 -14.16 -7.79 -2.47
C VAL A 151 -14.64 -6.91 -3.61
N ILE A 152 -13.96 -6.94 -4.77
CA ILE A 152 -14.36 -6.19 -5.98
C ILE A 152 -15.73 -6.68 -6.49
N ALA A 153 -15.98 -7.99 -6.44
CA ALA A 153 -17.24 -8.58 -6.90
C ALA A 153 -18.43 -8.30 -5.97
N LEU A 154 -18.16 -7.98 -4.70
CA LEU A 154 -19.19 -7.65 -3.69
C LEU A 154 -19.50 -6.15 -3.61
N LEU A 155 -18.69 -5.29 -4.21
CA LEU A 155 -18.87 -3.84 -4.29
C LEU A 155 -19.60 -3.42 -5.57
#